data_0dd05a4fdcccd5b9a65531e9f52abeaf
#
_entry.id   0dd05a4fdcccd5b9a65531e9f52abeaf
#
_cell.length_a   1.000
_cell.length_b   1.000
_cell.length_c   1.000
_cell.angle_alpha   90.00
_cell.angle_beta   90.00
_cell.angle_gamma   90.00
#
_symmetry.space_group_name_H-M   'P 1'
#
loop_
_entity.id
_entity.type
_entity.pdbx_description
1 polymer ?
#
loop_
_entity_poly.entity_id
_entity_poly.type
_entity_poly.pdbx_seq_one_letter_code
_entity_poly.pdbx_strand_id
1 'polypeptide(L)'
;MVLGTSSGAGKSLMTAALCRVLKRRGETPLPFKGQNMSNNAWVDQDGGEMAYSQALQAWAAGLEPMHAMNPVLLKPQGDSTSEVIHMGDSAGTCRAEHYYRDWFDSGWA
;
A
#
# COMPACT_ATOMS: atom_id res chain seq x y z
N MET A 1 0.51 -15.42 -2.93
CA MET A 1 1.33 -14.39 -2.29
C MET A 1 2.59 -14.16 -3.08
N VAL A 2 2.98 -12.91 -3.29
CA VAL A 2 4.20 -12.56 -4.02
C VAL A 2 5.23 -12.05 -3.01
N LEU A 3 6.40 -12.69 -2.98
CA LEU A 3 7.48 -12.37 -2.08
C LEU A 3 8.76 -12.10 -2.87
N GLY A 4 9.61 -11.23 -2.34
CA GLY A 4 10.91 -10.94 -2.91
C GLY A 4 11.98 -10.90 -1.84
N THR A 5 13.23 -11.07 -2.25
CA THR A 5 14.38 -11.06 -1.34
C THR A 5 14.81 -9.65 -0.93
N SER A 6 14.31 -8.64 -1.63
CA SER A 6 14.57 -7.23 -1.33
C SER A 6 13.36 -6.40 -1.71
N SER A 7 13.24 -5.23 -1.10
CA SER A 7 12.20 -4.28 -1.49
C SER A 7 12.58 -3.62 -2.82
N GLY A 8 11.57 -3.29 -3.62
CA GLY A 8 11.83 -2.61 -4.88
C GLY A 8 10.70 -2.78 -5.88
N ALA A 9 10.85 -2.10 -7.02
CA ALA A 9 9.86 -2.03 -8.06
C ALA A 9 9.60 -3.38 -8.74
N GLY A 10 10.58 -4.29 -8.75
CA GLY A 10 10.47 -5.57 -9.42
C GLY A 10 9.34 -6.44 -8.88
N LYS A 11 9.18 -6.48 -7.56
CA LYS A 11 8.11 -7.25 -6.92
C LYS A 11 6.74 -6.67 -7.22
N SER A 12 6.60 -5.35 -7.13
CA SER A 12 5.33 -4.66 -7.42
C SER A 12 4.94 -4.83 -8.88
N LEU A 13 5.91 -4.73 -9.80
CA LEU A 13 5.66 -4.90 -11.22
C LEU A 13 5.25 -6.33 -11.54
N MET A 14 5.91 -7.31 -10.93
CA MET A 14 5.55 -8.71 -11.12
C MET A 14 4.16 -9.02 -10.61
N THR A 15 3.77 -8.44 -9.48
CA THR A 15 2.42 -8.60 -8.94
C THR A 15 1.39 -8.00 -9.88
N ALA A 16 1.67 -6.82 -10.45
CA ALA A 16 0.78 -6.20 -11.43
C ALA A 16 0.63 -7.07 -12.67
N ALA A 17 1.73 -7.63 -13.18
CA ALA A 17 1.69 -8.51 -14.34
C ALA A 17 0.88 -9.78 -14.04
N LEU A 18 1.04 -10.36 -12.85
CA LEU A 18 0.27 -11.52 -12.43
C LEU A 18 -1.22 -11.22 -12.35
N CYS A 19 -1.58 -10.07 -11.79
CA CYS A 19 -2.98 -9.62 -11.75
C CYS A 19 -3.57 -9.53 -13.16
N ARG A 20 -2.80 -9.01 -14.12
CA ARG A 20 -3.26 -8.89 -15.50
C ARG A 20 -3.47 -10.26 -16.14
N VAL A 21 -2.53 -11.18 -15.93
CA VAL A 21 -2.65 -12.54 -16.46
C VAL A 21 -3.89 -13.25 -15.88
N LEU A 22 -4.09 -13.14 -14.57
CA LEU A 22 -5.24 -13.77 -13.93
C LEU A 22 -6.54 -13.15 -14.42
N LYS A 23 -6.58 -11.83 -14.60
CA LYS A 23 -7.75 -11.14 -15.12
C LYS A 23 -8.11 -11.65 -16.52
N ARG A 24 -7.12 -11.83 -17.38
CA ARG A 24 -7.33 -12.35 -18.74
C ARG A 24 -7.83 -13.77 -18.75
N ARG A 25 -7.54 -14.55 -17.71
CA ARG A 25 -8.03 -15.91 -17.55
C ARG A 25 -9.43 -16.01 -16.97
N GLY A 26 -10.08 -14.87 -16.72
CA GLY A 26 -11.41 -14.85 -16.14
C GLY A 26 -11.44 -14.88 -14.63
N GLU A 27 -10.26 -14.81 -13.98
CA GLU A 27 -10.17 -14.72 -12.53
C GLU A 27 -10.46 -13.29 -12.07
N THR A 28 -10.69 -13.14 -10.77
CA THR A 28 -10.93 -11.82 -10.16
C THR A 28 -9.84 -11.57 -9.11
N PRO A 29 -8.62 -11.22 -9.53
CA PRO A 29 -7.55 -10.96 -8.57
C PRO A 29 -7.81 -9.67 -7.81
N LEU A 30 -7.48 -9.68 -6.52
CA LEU A 30 -7.58 -8.50 -5.66
C LEU A 30 -6.20 -8.23 -5.07
N PRO A 31 -5.48 -7.21 -5.58
CA PRO A 31 -4.18 -6.88 -5.00
C PRO A 31 -4.36 -6.25 -3.62
N PHE A 32 -3.59 -6.76 -2.67
CA PHE A 32 -3.65 -6.27 -1.30
C PHE A 32 -2.26 -6.26 -0.69
N LYS A 33 -1.93 -5.19 0.01
CA LYS A 33 -0.71 -5.07 0.77
C LYS A 33 -1.01 -4.31 2.05
N GLY A 34 -0.90 -5.00 3.19
CA GLY A 34 -1.29 -4.44 4.47
C GLY A 34 -0.53 -3.18 4.85
N GLN A 35 0.76 -3.15 4.58
CA GLN A 35 1.61 -2.01 4.87
C GLN A 35 2.52 -1.73 3.69
N ASN A 36 2.63 -0.46 3.29
CA ASN A 36 3.51 -0.04 2.20
C ASN A 36 4.31 1.18 2.65
N MET A 37 5.50 1.33 2.10
CA MET A 37 6.35 2.49 2.37
C MET A 37 6.64 3.17 1.03
N SER A 38 6.14 4.39 0.85
CA SER A 38 6.30 5.09 -0.41
C SER A 38 5.94 6.56 -0.26
N ASN A 39 6.63 7.42 -1.01
CA ASN A 39 6.25 8.83 -1.15
C ASN A 39 5.36 9.06 -2.36
N ASN A 40 5.13 8.05 -3.18
CA ASN A 40 4.23 8.13 -4.34
C ASN A 40 2.85 7.67 -3.94
N ALA A 41 1.96 8.60 -3.69
CA ALA A 41 0.60 8.31 -3.28
C ALA A 41 -0.39 8.53 -4.42
N TRP A 42 -1.47 7.77 -4.40
CA TRP A 42 -2.64 7.94 -5.24
C TRP A 42 -3.83 8.22 -4.35
N VAL A 43 -4.69 9.15 -4.77
CA VAL A 43 -5.92 9.45 -4.05
C VAL A 43 -7.07 8.74 -4.76
N ASP A 44 -7.77 7.87 -4.03
CA ASP A 44 -8.89 7.14 -4.61
C ASP A 44 -10.16 8.01 -4.66
N GLN A 45 -11.24 7.44 -5.20
CA GLN A 45 -12.47 8.20 -5.39
C GLN A 45 -13.16 8.61 -4.08
N ASP A 46 -12.80 7.98 -2.97
CA ASP A 46 -13.30 8.35 -1.64
C ASP A 46 -12.40 9.39 -0.96
N GLY A 47 -11.35 9.84 -1.63
CA GLY A 47 -10.40 10.79 -1.09
C GLY A 47 -9.32 10.18 -0.20
N GLY A 48 -9.24 8.85 -0.14
CA GLY A 48 -8.24 8.14 0.66
C GLY A 48 -6.92 7.97 -0.09
N GLU A 49 -5.81 8.05 0.63
CA GLU A 49 -4.49 7.86 0.04
C GLU A 49 -4.05 6.40 0.13
N MET A 50 -3.39 5.95 -0.94
CA MET A 50 -2.77 4.63 -1.01
C MET A 50 -1.50 4.74 -1.84
N ALA A 51 -0.63 3.75 -1.77
CA ALA A 51 0.58 3.76 -2.59
C ALA A 51 0.22 3.68 -4.07
N TYR A 52 0.91 4.47 -4.91
CA TYR A 52 0.68 4.46 -6.34
C TYR A 52 0.93 3.08 -6.96
N SER A 53 1.93 2.36 -6.48
CA SER A 53 2.20 1.00 -6.96
C SER A 53 1.01 0.07 -6.73
N GLN A 54 0.28 0.28 -5.65
CA GLN A 54 -0.90 -0.51 -5.35
C GLN A 54 -2.07 -0.15 -6.28
N ALA A 55 -2.18 1.14 -6.63
CA ALA A 55 -3.16 1.58 -7.62
C ALA A 55 -2.88 0.96 -8.99
N LEU A 56 -1.61 0.88 -9.40
CA LEU A 56 -1.24 0.21 -10.65
C LEU A 56 -1.66 -1.26 -10.66
N GLN A 57 -1.49 -1.95 -9.54
CA GLN A 57 -1.91 -3.34 -9.43
C GLN A 57 -3.42 -3.50 -9.54
N ALA A 58 -4.17 -2.57 -8.93
CA ALA A 58 -5.62 -2.57 -9.05
C ALA A 58 -6.07 -2.38 -10.51
N TRP A 59 -5.47 -1.43 -11.22
CA TRP A 59 -5.78 -1.23 -12.64
C TRP A 59 -5.43 -2.45 -13.47
N ALA A 60 -4.30 -3.10 -13.20
CA ALA A 60 -3.91 -4.32 -13.89
C ALA A 60 -4.93 -5.45 -13.65
N ALA A 61 -5.55 -5.46 -12.48
CA ALA A 61 -6.59 -6.42 -12.13
C ALA A 61 -7.97 -6.03 -12.68
N GLY A 62 -8.08 -4.87 -13.34
CA GLY A 62 -9.35 -4.37 -13.84
C GLY A 62 -10.26 -3.82 -12.76
N LEU A 63 -9.67 -3.35 -11.65
CA LEU A 63 -10.42 -2.83 -10.51
C LEU A 63 -10.15 -1.34 -10.32
N GLU A 64 -11.12 -0.65 -9.73
CA GLU A 64 -10.91 0.72 -9.26
C GLU A 64 -10.05 0.69 -8.00
N PRO A 65 -8.95 1.46 -7.95
CA PRO A 65 -8.12 1.48 -6.75
C PRO A 65 -8.89 1.97 -5.54
N MET A 66 -8.71 1.30 -4.41
CA MET A 66 -9.35 1.66 -3.14
C MET A 66 -8.32 1.60 -2.03
N HIS A 67 -8.34 2.58 -1.13
CA HIS A 67 -7.35 2.65 -0.04
C HIS A 67 -7.38 1.42 0.87
N ALA A 68 -8.50 0.70 0.95
CA ALA A 68 -8.57 -0.54 1.72
C ALA A 68 -7.63 -1.63 1.17
N MET A 69 -7.18 -1.52 -0.08
CA MET A 69 -6.18 -2.42 -0.65
C MET A 69 -4.79 -2.17 -0.10
N ASN A 70 -4.60 -1.02 0.56
CA ASN A 70 -3.34 -0.62 1.19
C ASN A 70 -3.67 0.18 2.45
N PRO A 71 -4.11 -0.50 3.52
CA PRO A 71 -4.63 0.21 4.71
C PRO A 71 -3.59 1.02 5.47
N VAL A 72 -2.31 0.66 5.38
CA VAL A 72 -1.25 1.42 6.04
C VAL A 72 -0.21 1.85 5.02
N LEU A 73 -0.06 3.14 4.84
CA LEU A 73 0.96 3.74 3.98
C LEU A 73 1.89 4.59 4.84
N LEU A 74 3.18 4.32 4.78
CA LEU A 74 4.21 5.09 5.45
C LEU A 74 4.90 5.96 4.42
N LYS A 75 4.93 7.28 4.65
CA LYS A 75 5.64 8.23 3.80
C LYS A 75 6.90 8.69 4.52
N PRO A 76 8.09 8.19 4.16
CA PRO A 76 9.33 8.61 4.82
C PRO A 76 9.56 10.12 4.66
N GLN A 77 9.94 10.79 5.75
CA GLN A 77 10.16 12.23 5.77
C GLN A 77 11.58 12.62 6.16
N GLY A 78 12.52 11.66 6.16
CA GLY A 78 13.87 11.87 6.65
C GLY A 78 13.93 11.74 8.18
N ASP A 79 15.13 11.83 8.74
CA ASP A 79 15.37 11.78 10.20
C ASP A 79 14.69 10.58 10.89
N SER A 80 14.56 9.46 10.19
CA SER A 80 13.91 8.25 10.69
C SER A 80 12.44 8.45 11.07
N THR A 81 11.78 9.45 10.49
CA THR A 81 10.34 9.67 10.70
C THR A 81 9.55 9.37 9.43
N SER A 82 8.29 9.06 9.62
CA SER A 82 7.36 8.81 8.51
C SER A 82 5.99 9.39 8.85
N GLU A 83 5.33 9.95 7.87
CA GLU A 83 3.90 10.23 7.98
C GLU A 83 3.16 8.93 7.80
N VAL A 84 2.20 8.64 8.67
CA VAL A 84 1.40 7.42 8.64
C VAL A 84 0.04 7.74 8.06
N ILE A 85 -0.31 7.05 6.97
CA ILE A 85 -1.65 7.10 6.40
C ILE A 85 -2.35 5.80 6.78
N HIS A 86 -3.42 5.92 7.55
CA HIS A 86 -4.20 4.77 8.01
C HIS A 86 -5.60 4.82 7.40
N MET A 87 -5.95 3.79 6.64
CA MET A 87 -7.22 3.72 5.91
C MET A 87 -7.51 4.97 5.10
N GLY A 88 -6.47 5.47 4.40
CA GLY A 88 -6.58 6.60 3.49
C GLY A 88 -6.38 7.98 4.12
N ASP A 89 -6.39 8.10 5.45
CA ASP A 89 -6.29 9.39 6.13
C ASP A 89 -4.99 9.51 6.92
N SER A 90 -4.43 10.73 6.96
CA SER A 90 -3.22 10.98 7.74
C SER A 90 -3.51 10.78 9.22
N ALA A 91 -2.71 9.94 9.85
CA ALA A 91 -2.80 9.66 11.28
C ALA A 91 -1.65 10.28 12.06
N GLY A 92 -0.82 11.11 11.40
CA GLY A 92 0.27 11.83 12.03
C GLY A 92 1.63 11.27 11.66
N THR A 93 2.66 11.77 12.33
CA THR A 93 4.06 11.41 12.07
C THR A 93 4.55 10.48 13.17
N CYS A 94 5.36 9.50 12.78
CA CYS A 94 5.89 8.50 13.69
C CYS A 94 7.35 8.23 13.35
N ARG A 95 8.18 8.03 14.38
CA ARG A 95 9.55 7.55 14.18
C ARG A 95 9.53 6.06 13.93
N ALA A 96 10.42 5.58 13.05
CA ALA A 96 10.48 4.16 12.70
C ALA A 96 10.66 3.27 13.95
N GLU A 97 11.48 3.71 14.90
CA GLU A 97 11.76 2.96 16.13
C GLU A 97 10.57 2.86 17.07
N HIS A 98 9.60 3.76 16.93
CA HIS A 98 8.42 3.80 17.80
C HIS A 98 7.14 3.32 17.10
N TYR A 99 7.22 3.05 15.80
CA TYR A 99 6.05 2.77 14.98
C TYR A 99 5.17 1.67 15.56
N TYR A 100 5.75 0.51 15.80
CA TYR A 100 4.96 -0.63 16.26
C TYR A 100 4.40 -0.42 17.66
N ARG A 101 5.21 0.13 18.56
CA ARG A 101 4.78 0.38 19.93
C ARG A 101 3.63 1.37 19.99
N ASP A 102 3.80 2.53 19.34
CA ASP A 102 2.81 3.60 19.43
C ASP A 102 1.51 3.23 18.76
N TRP A 103 1.57 2.57 17.61
CA TRP A 103 0.39 2.21 16.85
C TRP A 103 -0.39 1.07 17.49
N PHE A 104 0.28 0.05 17.98
CA PHE A 104 -0.41 -1.05 18.66
C PHE A 104 -0.96 -0.61 20.01
N ASP A 105 -0.26 0.26 20.72
CA ASP A 105 -0.75 0.80 22.00
C ASP A 105 -1.93 1.73 21.81
N SER A 106 -2.08 2.37 20.66
CA SER A 106 -3.23 3.22 20.35
C SER A 106 -4.49 2.44 20.03
N GLY A 107 -4.38 1.13 19.85
CA GLY A 107 -5.53 0.27 19.64
C GLY A 107 -6.12 0.28 18.23
N TRP A 108 -5.40 0.79 17.24
CA TRP A 108 -5.91 0.78 15.87
C TRP A 108 -5.93 -0.63 15.26
N ALA A 109 -5.09 -1.50 15.78
CA ALA A 109 -5.00 -2.88 15.32
C ALA A 109 -6.21 -3.73 15.81
#